data_14e6b5a488d47db2cc92979216ef4424
#
_entry.id   14e6b5a488d47db2cc92979216ef4424
#
_cell.length_a   1.000
_cell.length_b   1.000
_cell.length_c   1.000
_cell.angle_alpha   90.00
_cell.angle_beta   90.00
_cell.angle_gamma   90.00
#
_symmetry.space_group_name_H-M   'P 1'
#
loop_
_entity.id
_entity.type
_entity.pdbx_description
1 polymer ?
#
loop_
_entity_poly.entity_id
_entity_poly.type
_entity_poly.pdbx_seq_one_letter_code
_entity_poly.pdbx_strand_id
1 'polypeptide(L)'
;MNKLELQKKAVEVRKGIVTAVHSAKAGHPGGSLSAADIFTYLYFEEMNIDPANPKDENRDRFVLSKGHTAPGLYSVLANRGYFPVEDLKTLRHTGSYLQGHPDMKHIPGVDMSTGSLGQGLSVAAGMALAAKMSGKDYRTYCLCGDGEIQEGQIWEAAMFAGHRKLDNLVVIVDNNNLQIDGSVADVCSPYPIDEKFKAFNFHVININGNDFDEIDKAFAEAKATKGMPTAIIAKTLKGKDVS
;
A
#
# COMPACT_ATOMS: atom_id res chain seq x y z
N MET A 1 -4.16 15.31 10.67
CA MET A 1 -3.67 16.52 9.92
C MET A 1 -4.82 17.11 9.12
N ASN A 2 -4.79 18.41 8.76
CA ASN A 2 -5.77 18.93 7.82
C ASN A 2 -5.40 18.58 6.36
N LYS A 3 -6.36 18.71 5.42
CA LYS A 3 -6.19 18.36 4.00
C LYS A 3 -4.97 19.03 3.36
N LEU A 4 -4.76 20.32 3.62
CA LEU A 4 -3.63 21.08 3.04
C LEU A 4 -2.27 20.57 3.55
N GLU A 5 -2.20 20.19 4.81
CA GLU A 5 -0.98 19.59 5.39
C GLU A 5 -0.68 18.24 4.75
N LEU A 6 -1.69 17.39 4.55
CA LEU A 6 -1.54 16.11 3.85
C LEU A 6 -1.10 16.31 2.38
N GLN A 7 -1.68 17.28 1.68
CA GLN A 7 -1.28 17.63 0.32
C GLN A 7 0.19 18.06 0.25
N LYS A 8 0.65 18.89 1.21
CA LYS A 8 2.08 19.28 1.30
C LYS A 8 2.97 18.07 1.56
N LYS A 9 2.57 17.15 2.44
CA LYS A 9 3.31 15.91 2.68
C LYS A 9 3.37 15.02 1.44
N ALA A 10 2.27 14.90 0.70
CA ALA A 10 2.22 14.14 -0.54
C ALA A 10 3.17 14.71 -1.62
N VAL A 11 3.33 16.04 -1.67
CA VAL A 11 4.33 16.67 -2.54
C VAL A 11 5.75 16.26 -2.14
N GLU A 12 6.09 16.25 -0.85
CA GLU A 12 7.42 15.80 -0.41
C GLU A 12 7.64 14.30 -0.69
N VAL A 13 6.61 13.47 -0.51
CA VAL A 13 6.67 12.05 -0.90
C VAL A 13 6.92 11.90 -2.41
N ARG A 14 6.23 12.67 -3.27
CA ARG A 14 6.46 12.66 -4.72
C ARG A 14 7.87 13.10 -5.11
N LYS A 15 8.39 14.16 -4.48
CA LYS A 15 9.78 14.60 -4.69
C LYS A 15 10.77 13.49 -4.34
N GLY A 16 10.56 12.79 -3.22
CA GLY A 16 11.40 11.67 -2.82
C GLY A 16 11.35 10.51 -3.83
N ILE A 17 10.17 10.17 -4.36
CA ILE A 17 10.01 9.15 -5.40
C ILE A 17 10.85 9.51 -6.65
N VAL A 18 10.67 10.73 -7.15
CA VAL A 18 11.40 11.20 -8.35
C VAL A 18 12.91 11.24 -8.10
N THR A 19 13.34 11.74 -6.94
CA THR A 19 14.75 11.78 -6.55
C THR A 19 15.36 10.37 -6.51
N ALA A 20 14.70 9.41 -5.88
CA ALA A 20 15.17 8.04 -5.77
C ALA A 20 15.32 7.36 -7.13
N VAL A 21 14.25 7.41 -7.95
CA VAL A 21 14.23 6.78 -9.28
C VAL A 21 15.23 7.46 -10.22
N HIS A 22 15.32 8.79 -10.20
CA HIS A 22 16.30 9.54 -11.01
C HIS A 22 17.75 9.17 -10.64
N SER A 23 18.06 9.08 -9.36
CA SER A 23 19.40 8.69 -8.90
C SER A 23 19.73 7.26 -9.32
N ALA A 24 18.82 6.34 -9.16
CA ALA A 24 18.99 4.94 -9.54
C ALA A 24 19.02 4.71 -11.06
N LYS A 25 18.52 5.66 -11.86
CA LYS A 25 18.22 5.49 -13.31
C LYS A 25 17.42 4.22 -13.60
N ALA A 26 16.66 3.75 -12.63
CA ALA A 26 15.86 2.54 -12.69
C ALA A 26 14.76 2.57 -11.60
N GLY A 27 13.61 1.95 -11.87
CA GLY A 27 12.52 1.83 -10.90
C GLY A 27 11.15 2.03 -11.56
N HIS A 28 10.13 2.07 -10.72
CA HIS A 28 8.74 2.18 -11.15
C HIS A 28 8.09 3.47 -10.61
N PRO A 29 8.36 4.63 -11.24
CA PRO A 29 7.82 5.91 -10.75
C PRO A 29 6.31 5.98 -10.87
N GLY A 30 5.73 5.51 -11.99
CA GLY A 30 4.31 5.67 -12.28
C GLY A 30 3.39 5.08 -11.20
N GLY A 31 3.61 3.82 -10.82
CA GLY A 31 2.84 3.16 -9.77
C GLY A 31 3.15 3.63 -8.35
N SER A 32 4.35 4.22 -8.13
CA SER A 32 4.69 4.87 -6.87
C SER A 32 3.97 6.20 -6.72
N LEU A 33 3.88 6.98 -7.80
CA LEU A 33 3.22 8.29 -7.85
C LEU A 33 1.69 8.17 -7.78
N SER A 34 1.10 7.14 -8.42
CA SER A 34 -0.35 6.92 -8.35
C SER A 34 -0.81 6.70 -6.89
N ALA A 35 -0.02 5.98 -6.10
CA ALA A 35 -0.33 5.65 -4.72
C ALA A 35 0.20 6.67 -3.69
N ALA A 36 0.84 7.77 -4.10
CA ALA A 36 1.51 8.70 -3.19
C ALA A 36 0.57 9.32 -2.15
N ASP A 37 -0.68 9.65 -2.52
CA ASP A 37 -1.68 10.19 -1.59
C ASP A 37 -2.12 9.12 -0.57
N ILE A 38 -2.31 7.88 -1.01
CA ILE A 38 -2.64 6.73 -0.16
C ILE A 38 -1.50 6.45 0.83
N PHE A 39 -0.23 6.39 0.36
CA PHE A 39 0.92 6.26 1.24
C PHE A 39 0.97 7.39 2.28
N THR A 40 0.76 8.63 1.82
CA THR A 40 0.79 9.79 2.71
C THR A 40 -0.28 9.68 3.79
N TYR A 41 -1.52 9.38 3.42
CA TYR A 41 -2.61 9.26 4.38
C TYR A 41 -2.34 8.14 5.39
N LEU A 42 -1.94 6.95 4.93
CA LEU A 42 -1.63 5.81 5.80
C LEU A 42 -0.57 6.17 6.85
N TYR A 43 0.56 6.74 6.45
CA TYR A 43 1.70 6.95 7.34
C TYR A 43 1.64 8.21 8.18
N PHE A 44 0.83 9.21 7.80
CA PHE A 44 0.74 10.47 8.54
C PHE A 44 -0.56 10.64 9.31
N GLU A 45 -1.62 9.88 9.00
CA GLU A 45 -2.94 10.04 9.64
C GLU A 45 -3.52 8.71 10.14
N GLU A 46 -3.51 7.65 9.33
CA GLU A 46 -4.30 6.44 9.58
C GLU A 46 -3.66 5.48 10.57
N MET A 47 -2.40 5.10 10.33
CA MET A 47 -1.76 4.00 11.04
C MET A 47 -1.24 4.43 12.42
N ASN A 48 -1.46 3.56 13.40
CA ASN A 48 -0.81 3.65 14.71
C ASN A 48 0.64 3.15 14.60
N ILE A 49 1.56 4.04 14.34
CA ILE A 49 3.00 3.77 14.15
C ILE A 49 3.85 4.87 14.80
N ASP A 50 5.02 4.48 15.30
CA ASP A 50 6.03 5.38 15.82
C ASP A 50 7.40 5.06 15.20
N PRO A 51 7.99 5.96 14.40
CA PRO A 51 9.33 5.78 13.85
C PRO A 51 10.43 5.60 14.89
N ALA A 52 10.25 6.15 16.10
CA ALA A 52 11.19 5.98 17.21
C ALA A 52 11.11 4.57 17.81
N ASN A 53 9.99 3.87 17.63
CA ASN A 53 9.80 2.48 18.08
C ASN A 53 9.27 1.58 16.94
N PRO A 54 10.04 1.36 15.86
CA PRO A 54 9.58 0.66 14.67
C PRO A 54 9.29 -0.83 14.89
N LYS A 55 9.63 -1.36 16.06
CA LYS A 55 9.41 -2.77 16.44
C LYS A 55 8.28 -2.97 17.45
N ASP A 56 7.50 -1.93 17.76
CA ASP A 56 6.34 -2.06 18.63
C ASP A 56 5.43 -3.19 18.14
N GLU A 57 5.15 -4.14 19.01
CA GLU A 57 4.30 -5.28 18.68
C GLU A 57 2.84 -4.91 18.46
N ASN A 58 2.39 -3.78 18.99
CA ASN A 58 1.00 -3.31 18.92
C ASN A 58 0.76 -2.30 17.80
N ARG A 59 1.82 -1.92 17.06
CA ARG A 59 1.67 -1.02 15.91
C ARG A 59 0.90 -1.69 14.77
N ASP A 60 0.27 -0.88 13.93
CA ASP A 60 -0.33 -1.37 12.69
C ASP A 60 0.72 -1.93 11.72
N ARG A 61 0.29 -2.74 10.78
CA ARG A 61 1.14 -3.39 9.76
C ARG A 61 0.77 -2.93 8.37
N PHE A 62 1.78 -2.72 7.54
CA PHE A 62 1.59 -2.38 6.14
C PHE A 62 2.36 -3.32 5.23
N VAL A 63 1.66 -3.94 4.27
CA VAL A 63 2.24 -4.80 3.25
C VAL A 63 2.09 -4.15 1.88
N LEU A 64 3.22 -3.76 1.28
CA LEU A 64 3.25 -3.31 -0.10
C LEU A 64 3.27 -4.53 -1.03
N SER A 65 2.10 -5.06 -1.39
CA SER A 65 2.02 -6.27 -2.23
C SER A 65 2.61 -6.03 -3.62
N LYS A 66 2.31 -4.89 -4.26
CA LYS A 66 2.98 -4.44 -5.48
C LYS A 66 4.39 -3.91 -5.20
N GLY A 67 5.28 -4.80 -4.76
CA GLY A 67 6.61 -4.47 -4.23
C GLY A 67 7.51 -3.67 -5.17
N HIS A 68 7.25 -3.69 -6.48
CA HIS A 68 7.96 -2.88 -7.46
C HIS A 68 7.79 -1.36 -7.23
N THR A 69 6.75 -0.94 -6.50
CA THR A 69 6.55 0.48 -6.12
C THR A 69 7.26 0.86 -4.80
N ALA A 70 8.32 0.12 -4.46
CA ALA A 70 9.21 0.41 -3.34
C ALA A 70 9.66 1.89 -3.23
N PRO A 71 9.94 2.64 -4.33
CA PRO A 71 10.27 4.06 -4.21
C PRO A 71 9.19 4.89 -3.49
N GLY A 72 7.91 4.54 -3.66
CA GLY A 72 6.80 5.18 -2.94
C GLY A 72 6.85 4.90 -1.44
N LEU A 73 7.01 3.63 -1.08
CA LEU A 73 7.14 3.22 0.33
C LEU A 73 8.38 3.84 0.98
N TYR A 74 9.53 3.80 0.32
CA TYR A 74 10.75 4.38 0.89
C TYR A 74 10.64 5.88 1.07
N SER A 75 10.05 6.58 0.11
CA SER A 75 9.84 8.01 0.23
C SER A 75 8.94 8.37 1.41
N VAL A 76 7.83 7.65 1.62
CA VAL A 76 6.96 7.95 2.77
C VAL A 76 7.62 7.57 4.09
N LEU A 77 8.36 6.46 4.16
CA LEU A 77 9.11 6.06 5.36
C LEU A 77 10.17 7.09 5.74
N ALA A 78 10.97 7.57 4.77
CA ALA A 78 11.97 8.61 5.00
C ALA A 78 11.32 9.91 5.50
N ASN A 79 10.26 10.38 4.82
CA ASN A 79 9.52 11.58 5.21
C ASN A 79 8.81 11.44 6.57
N ARG A 80 8.49 10.22 6.98
CA ARG A 80 7.91 9.91 8.31
C ARG A 80 8.97 9.85 9.40
N GLY A 81 10.26 9.72 9.04
CA GLY A 81 11.39 9.75 9.96
C GLY A 81 11.97 8.38 10.33
N TYR A 82 11.70 7.33 9.57
CA TYR A 82 12.32 6.01 9.80
C TYR A 82 13.79 5.97 9.43
N PHE A 83 14.21 6.79 8.46
CA PHE A 83 15.61 6.97 8.04
C PHE A 83 15.77 8.31 7.31
N PRO A 84 17.01 8.80 7.09
CA PRO A 84 17.26 10.10 6.45
C PRO A 84 16.68 10.17 5.02
N VAL A 85 16.04 11.30 4.68
CA VAL A 85 15.50 11.53 3.32
C VAL A 85 16.62 11.49 2.26
N GLU A 86 17.83 11.89 2.62
CA GLU A 86 18.99 11.88 1.74
C GLU A 86 19.35 10.48 1.24
N ASP A 87 19.05 9.44 2.00
CA ASP A 87 19.35 8.05 1.64
C ASP A 87 18.55 7.59 0.42
N LEU A 88 17.44 8.27 0.09
CA LEU A 88 16.65 8.00 -1.12
C LEU A 88 17.52 8.06 -2.40
N LYS A 89 18.58 8.86 -2.40
CA LYS A 89 19.53 8.96 -3.51
C LYS A 89 20.38 7.69 -3.70
N THR A 90 20.37 6.78 -2.74
CA THR A 90 21.12 5.54 -2.80
C THR A 90 20.31 4.34 -3.31
N LEU A 91 19.05 4.56 -3.69
CA LEU A 91 18.18 3.49 -4.20
C LEU A 91 18.91 2.61 -5.23
N ARG A 92 18.94 1.29 -5.01
CA ARG A 92 19.56 0.29 -5.90
C ARG A 92 21.06 0.45 -6.13
N HIS A 93 21.75 1.37 -5.46
CA HIS A 93 23.19 1.44 -5.54
C HIS A 93 23.83 0.27 -4.79
N THR A 94 25.00 -0.17 -5.25
CA THR A 94 25.77 -1.22 -4.57
C THR A 94 26.06 -0.81 -3.13
N GLY A 95 25.75 -1.70 -2.18
CA GLY A 95 25.92 -1.44 -0.76
C GLY A 95 24.81 -0.65 -0.07
N SER A 96 23.84 -0.12 -0.82
CA SER A 96 22.66 0.50 -0.23
C SER A 96 21.72 -0.54 0.38
N TYR A 97 21.08 -0.20 1.50
CA TYR A 97 20.01 -0.99 2.07
C TYR A 97 18.66 -0.78 1.34
N LEU A 98 18.51 0.31 0.56
CA LEU A 98 17.32 0.60 -0.23
C LEU A 98 17.32 -0.20 -1.54
N GLN A 99 16.83 -1.43 -1.44
CA GLN A 99 16.77 -2.38 -2.54
C GLN A 99 15.64 -2.05 -3.53
N GLY A 100 15.66 -2.66 -4.71
CA GLY A 100 14.62 -2.47 -5.74
C GLY A 100 13.21 -2.94 -5.34
N HIS A 101 13.13 -3.81 -4.33
CA HIS A 101 11.90 -4.27 -3.68
C HIS A 101 12.06 -4.16 -2.16
N PRO A 102 10.96 -4.04 -1.39
CA PRO A 102 11.02 -3.93 0.06
C PRO A 102 11.74 -5.11 0.71
N ASP A 103 12.62 -4.83 1.65
CA ASP A 103 13.32 -5.84 2.46
C ASP A 103 13.12 -5.55 3.95
N MET A 104 12.33 -6.40 4.62
CA MET A 104 11.98 -6.26 6.03
C MET A 104 13.17 -6.45 6.98
N LYS A 105 14.25 -7.09 6.51
CA LYS A 105 15.43 -7.36 7.35
C LYS A 105 16.34 -6.16 7.49
N HIS A 106 16.40 -5.31 6.46
CA HIS A 106 17.39 -4.24 6.37
C HIS A 106 16.77 -2.83 6.36
N ILE A 107 15.48 -2.69 6.03
CA ILE A 107 14.86 -1.37 5.88
C ILE A 107 13.94 -1.08 7.07
N PRO A 108 14.24 -0.08 7.91
CA PRO A 108 13.38 0.31 9.02
C PRO A 108 11.96 0.68 8.55
N GLY A 109 10.96 0.15 9.24
CA GLY A 109 9.55 0.43 8.92
C GLY A 109 8.94 -0.44 7.82
N VAL A 110 9.72 -1.34 7.19
CA VAL A 110 9.20 -2.34 6.25
C VAL A 110 8.75 -3.59 7.00
N ASP A 111 7.47 -3.94 6.89
CA ASP A 111 6.87 -5.08 7.59
C ASP A 111 7.05 -6.41 6.88
N MET A 112 7.18 -6.40 5.56
CA MET A 112 7.31 -7.62 4.75
C MET A 112 8.16 -7.38 3.52
N SER A 113 9.09 -8.30 3.25
CA SER A 113 9.79 -8.37 1.97
C SER A 113 8.82 -8.82 0.89
N THR A 114 8.67 -8.02 -0.17
CA THR A 114 7.74 -8.27 -1.28
C THR A 114 8.42 -8.09 -2.63
N GLY A 115 7.70 -8.41 -3.72
CA GLY A 115 8.22 -8.30 -5.09
C GLY A 115 7.63 -9.35 -6.02
N SER A 116 7.30 -10.54 -5.50
CA SER A 116 6.50 -11.52 -6.21
C SER A 116 5.04 -11.11 -6.13
N LEU A 117 4.48 -10.67 -7.27
CA LEU A 117 3.11 -10.15 -7.33
C LEU A 117 2.09 -11.20 -6.86
N GLY A 118 1.05 -10.73 -6.22
CA GLY A 118 -0.03 -11.55 -5.68
C GLY A 118 0.25 -12.17 -4.30
N GLN A 119 1.50 -12.22 -3.83
CA GLN A 119 1.85 -12.91 -2.57
C GLN A 119 1.57 -12.07 -1.31
N GLY A 120 1.63 -10.74 -1.44
CA GLY A 120 1.54 -9.84 -0.27
C GLY A 120 0.20 -9.93 0.47
N LEU A 121 -0.90 -10.13 -0.23
CA LEU A 121 -2.22 -10.24 0.40
C LEU A 121 -2.35 -11.46 1.31
N SER A 122 -1.76 -12.60 0.94
CA SER A 122 -1.74 -13.80 1.79
C SER A 122 -0.99 -13.55 3.10
N VAL A 123 0.15 -12.86 3.02
CA VAL A 123 0.93 -12.46 4.20
C VAL A 123 0.14 -11.49 5.08
N ALA A 124 -0.49 -10.48 4.48
CA ALA A 124 -1.32 -9.52 5.21
C ALA A 124 -2.49 -10.19 5.92
N ALA A 125 -3.16 -11.15 5.28
CA ALA A 125 -4.21 -11.95 5.89
C ALA A 125 -3.68 -12.78 7.08
N GLY A 126 -2.47 -13.33 6.96
CA GLY A 126 -1.80 -14.02 8.05
C GLY A 126 -1.49 -13.10 9.24
N MET A 127 -1.00 -11.88 8.98
CA MET A 127 -0.75 -10.87 10.03
C MET A 127 -2.05 -10.45 10.73
N ALA A 128 -3.12 -10.20 9.97
CA ALA A 128 -4.42 -9.85 10.53
C ALA A 128 -5.01 -10.98 11.39
N LEU A 129 -4.87 -12.23 10.95
CA LEU A 129 -5.27 -13.40 11.74
C LEU A 129 -4.44 -13.53 13.02
N ALA A 130 -3.11 -13.34 12.94
CA ALA A 130 -2.21 -13.38 14.09
C ALA A 130 -2.60 -12.35 15.16
N ALA A 131 -3.00 -11.13 14.79
CA ALA A 131 -3.53 -10.14 15.72
C ALA A 131 -4.73 -10.69 16.47
N LYS A 132 -5.74 -11.19 15.74
CA LYS A 132 -6.96 -11.75 16.35
C LYS A 132 -6.67 -12.94 17.28
N MET A 133 -5.78 -13.84 16.90
CA MET A 133 -5.41 -15.00 17.69
C MET A 133 -4.63 -14.63 18.96
N SER A 134 -3.86 -13.56 18.94
CA SER A 134 -3.08 -13.07 20.08
C SER A 134 -3.81 -11.99 20.92
N GLY A 135 -5.07 -11.67 20.57
CA GLY A 135 -5.85 -10.67 21.29
C GLY A 135 -5.30 -9.23 21.13
N LYS A 136 -4.60 -8.95 20.02
CA LYS A 136 -4.07 -7.63 19.70
C LYS A 136 -5.02 -6.86 18.77
N ASP A 137 -5.08 -5.54 18.93
CA ASP A 137 -6.02 -4.67 18.21
C ASP A 137 -5.43 -4.03 16.96
N TYR A 138 -4.18 -4.34 16.57
CA TYR A 138 -3.58 -3.73 15.40
C TYR A 138 -4.28 -4.15 14.10
N ARG A 139 -4.28 -3.22 13.17
CA ARG A 139 -4.80 -3.41 11.82
C ARG A 139 -3.68 -3.77 10.86
N THR A 140 -4.06 -4.44 9.78
CA THR A 140 -3.15 -4.75 8.67
C THR A 140 -3.70 -4.14 7.39
N TYR A 141 -2.86 -3.35 6.72
CA TYR A 141 -3.16 -2.72 5.44
C TYR A 141 -2.33 -3.37 4.34
N CYS A 142 -2.95 -3.68 3.21
CA CYS A 142 -2.28 -4.30 2.07
C CYS A 142 -2.55 -3.50 0.81
N LEU A 143 -1.51 -2.97 0.16
CA LEU A 143 -1.65 -2.22 -1.09
C LEU A 143 -1.29 -3.11 -2.28
N CYS A 144 -2.30 -3.42 -3.10
CA CYS A 144 -2.19 -4.18 -4.34
C CYS A 144 -2.33 -3.27 -5.56
N GLY A 145 -1.82 -3.70 -6.70
CA GLY A 145 -2.11 -3.07 -7.99
C GLY A 145 -3.26 -3.76 -8.72
N ASP A 146 -3.94 -3.04 -9.61
CA ASP A 146 -5.03 -3.59 -10.43
C ASP A 146 -4.56 -4.66 -11.41
N GLY A 147 -3.37 -4.53 -11.99
CA GLY A 147 -2.75 -5.61 -12.77
C GLY A 147 -2.27 -6.77 -11.89
N GLU A 148 -1.82 -6.50 -10.66
CA GLU A 148 -1.40 -7.54 -9.72
C GLU A 148 -2.53 -8.47 -9.31
N ILE A 149 -3.76 -7.97 -9.16
CA ILE A 149 -4.90 -8.79 -8.76
C ILE A 149 -5.37 -9.78 -9.84
N GLN A 150 -4.73 -9.83 -10.99
CA GLN A 150 -4.89 -10.91 -11.98
C GLN A 150 -4.31 -12.24 -11.46
N GLU A 151 -3.38 -12.18 -10.51
CA GLU A 151 -2.79 -13.37 -9.87
C GLU A 151 -3.83 -14.15 -9.06
N GLY A 152 -3.90 -15.47 -9.27
CA GLY A 152 -4.86 -16.35 -8.58
C GLY A 152 -4.71 -16.32 -7.07
N GLN A 153 -3.48 -16.16 -6.57
CA GLN A 153 -3.16 -16.07 -5.14
C GLN A 153 -3.90 -14.95 -4.40
N ILE A 154 -4.21 -13.83 -5.08
CA ILE A 154 -5.02 -12.74 -4.51
C ILE A 154 -6.42 -13.26 -4.13
N TRP A 155 -7.04 -14.03 -5.00
CA TRP A 155 -8.41 -14.54 -4.80
C TRP A 155 -8.46 -15.68 -3.79
N GLU A 156 -7.43 -16.51 -3.71
CA GLU A 156 -7.26 -17.50 -2.63
C GLU A 156 -7.16 -16.81 -1.26
N ALA A 157 -6.34 -15.76 -1.16
CA ALA A 157 -6.22 -14.96 0.05
C ALA A 157 -7.52 -14.22 0.41
N ALA A 158 -8.23 -13.68 -0.58
CA ALA A 158 -9.51 -13.01 -0.38
C ALA A 158 -10.57 -13.99 0.16
N MET A 159 -10.69 -15.18 -0.42
CA MET A 159 -11.59 -16.23 0.07
C MET A 159 -11.29 -16.58 1.53
N PHE A 160 -10.03 -16.76 1.88
CA PHE A 160 -9.60 -17.03 3.24
C PHE A 160 -9.95 -15.88 4.19
N ALA A 161 -9.63 -14.64 3.82
CA ALA A 161 -9.86 -13.47 4.65
C ALA A 161 -11.35 -13.24 4.94
N GLY A 162 -12.21 -13.39 3.92
CA GLY A 162 -13.66 -13.29 4.07
C GLY A 162 -14.24 -14.40 4.94
N HIS A 163 -13.80 -15.67 4.74
CA HIS A 163 -14.20 -16.80 5.57
C HIS A 163 -13.82 -16.61 7.04
N ARG A 164 -12.60 -16.11 7.30
CA ARG A 164 -12.09 -15.85 8.67
C ARG A 164 -12.61 -14.53 9.26
N LYS A 165 -13.41 -13.76 8.52
CA LYS A 165 -14.00 -12.49 8.95
C LYS A 165 -12.93 -11.53 9.52
N LEU A 166 -11.85 -11.33 8.77
CA LEU A 166 -10.71 -10.51 9.20
C LEU A 166 -11.04 -9.01 9.10
N ASP A 167 -11.86 -8.50 10.00
CA ASP A 167 -12.31 -7.10 10.02
C ASP A 167 -11.21 -6.09 10.43
N ASN A 168 -10.03 -6.59 10.77
CA ASN A 168 -8.80 -5.83 10.95
C ASN A 168 -7.88 -5.85 9.71
N LEU A 169 -8.33 -6.41 8.57
CA LEU A 169 -7.64 -6.37 7.28
C LEU A 169 -8.30 -5.35 6.36
N VAL A 170 -7.51 -4.44 5.82
CA VAL A 170 -7.90 -3.51 4.76
C VAL A 170 -7.04 -3.75 3.53
N VAL A 171 -7.66 -4.18 2.44
CA VAL A 171 -7.03 -4.31 1.13
C VAL A 171 -7.29 -3.04 0.35
N ILE A 172 -6.26 -2.42 -0.20
CA ILE A 172 -6.36 -1.24 -1.05
C ILE A 172 -5.90 -1.65 -2.45
N VAL A 173 -6.74 -1.45 -3.45
CA VAL A 173 -6.38 -1.67 -4.85
C VAL A 173 -6.09 -0.33 -5.50
N ASP A 174 -4.83 -0.07 -5.85
CA ASP A 174 -4.43 1.06 -6.68
C ASP A 174 -4.89 0.80 -8.11
N ASN A 175 -6.11 1.25 -8.41
CA ASN A 175 -6.76 1.04 -9.70
C ASN A 175 -6.41 2.20 -10.64
N ASN A 176 -5.18 2.18 -11.16
CA ASN A 176 -4.67 3.17 -12.12
C ASN A 176 -4.89 2.78 -13.58
N ASN A 177 -5.49 1.62 -13.84
CA ASN A 177 -5.86 1.06 -15.15
C ASN A 177 -4.67 0.80 -16.10
N LEU A 178 -3.44 0.78 -15.61
CA LEU A 178 -2.26 0.57 -16.45
C LEU A 178 -1.34 -0.50 -15.87
N GLN A 179 -0.91 -1.41 -16.74
CA GLN A 179 0.02 -2.50 -16.44
C GLN A 179 1.09 -2.53 -17.53
N ILE A 180 2.37 -2.50 -17.16
CA ILE A 180 3.55 -2.46 -18.04
C ILE A 180 3.29 -1.74 -19.38
N ASP A 181 2.80 -2.46 -20.38
CA ASP A 181 2.74 -2.04 -21.78
C ASP A 181 1.31 -1.67 -22.26
N GLY A 182 0.29 -1.71 -21.40
CA GLY A 182 -1.08 -1.43 -21.82
C GLY A 182 -2.05 -1.18 -20.69
N SER A 183 -3.31 -0.95 -21.07
CA SER A 183 -4.38 -0.90 -20.09
C SER A 183 -4.63 -2.30 -19.51
N VAL A 184 -4.99 -2.39 -18.22
CA VAL A 184 -5.32 -3.69 -17.61
C VAL A 184 -6.53 -4.33 -18.29
N ALA A 185 -7.42 -3.53 -18.88
CA ALA A 185 -8.59 -4.01 -19.61
C ALA A 185 -8.20 -4.75 -20.90
N ASP A 186 -7.16 -4.26 -21.60
CA ASP A 186 -6.70 -4.84 -22.86
C ASP A 186 -5.76 -6.03 -22.66
N VAL A 187 -4.94 -5.99 -21.59
CA VAL A 187 -3.96 -7.06 -21.30
C VAL A 187 -4.65 -8.29 -20.71
N CYS A 188 -5.33 -8.12 -19.57
CA CYS A 188 -6.13 -9.16 -18.92
C CYS A 188 -7.06 -8.48 -17.91
N SER A 189 -8.32 -8.24 -18.29
CA SER A 189 -9.25 -7.45 -17.51
C SER A 189 -9.55 -8.05 -16.13
N PRO A 190 -9.22 -7.37 -15.02
CA PRO A 190 -9.59 -7.79 -13.68
C PRO A 190 -11.03 -7.40 -13.33
N TYR A 191 -11.70 -6.63 -14.16
CA TYR A 191 -13.03 -6.10 -13.88
C TYR A 191 -14.15 -7.15 -13.95
N PRO A 192 -15.26 -6.99 -13.21
CA PRO A 192 -15.48 -5.97 -12.18
C PRO A 192 -14.74 -6.32 -10.87
N ILE A 193 -13.88 -5.43 -10.39
CA ILE A 193 -13.03 -5.68 -9.22
C ILE A 193 -13.87 -5.70 -7.93
N ASP A 194 -14.76 -4.72 -7.80
CA ASP A 194 -15.61 -4.53 -6.62
C ASP A 194 -16.56 -5.72 -6.41
N GLU A 195 -17.21 -6.22 -7.46
CA GLU A 195 -18.09 -7.38 -7.38
C GLU A 195 -17.35 -8.67 -6.99
N LYS A 196 -16.11 -8.83 -7.46
CA LYS A 196 -15.27 -9.97 -7.09
C LYS A 196 -14.96 -9.97 -5.59
N PHE A 197 -14.54 -8.84 -5.02
CA PHE A 197 -14.30 -8.74 -3.57
C PHE A 197 -15.59 -8.92 -2.76
N LYS A 198 -16.71 -8.36 -3.21
CA LYS A 198 -18.03 -8.60 -2.58
C LYS A 198 -18.38 -10.09 -2.54
N ALA A 199 -18.13 -10.82 -3.63
CA ALA A 199 -18.38 -12.27 -3.70
C ALA A 199 -17.55 -13.06 -2.68
N PHE A 200 -16.41 -12.54 -2.26
CA PHE A 200 -15.57 -13.10 -1.18
C PHE A 200 -15.92 -12.54 0.21
N ASN A 201 -17.10 -11.92 0.39
CA ASN A 201 -17.56 -11.35 1.66
C ASN A 201 -16.69 -10.20 2.19
N PHE A 202 -16.18 -9.34 1.32
CA PHE A 202 -15.59 -8.08 1.70
C PHE A 202 -16.63 -6.95 1.73
N HIS A 203 -16.47 -6.05 2.69
CA HIS A 203 -17.05 -4.72 2.55
C HIS A 203 -16.26 -3.94 1.50
N VAL A 204 -16.91 -3.38 0.48
CA VAL A 204 -16.24 -2.76 -0.66
C VAL A 204 -16.56 -1.28 -0.73
N ILE A 205 -15.52 -0.45 -0.81
CA ILE A 205 -15.61 1.01 -0.90
C ILE A 205 -14.89 1.46 -2.18
N ASN A 206 -15.58 2.18 -3.06
CA ASN A 206 -14.99 2.77 -4.27
C ASN A 206 -14.71 4.26 -4.03
N ILE A 207 -13.48 4.71 -4.33
CA ILE A 207 -13.06 6.10 -4.12
C ILE A 207 -12.21 6.64 -5.26
N ASN A 208 -12.13 7.98 -5.34
CA ASN A 208 -11.01 8.65 -5.99
C ASN A 208 -9.79 8.60 -5.04
N GLY A 209 -8.82 7.73 -5.35
CA GLY A 209 -7.62 7.52 -4.54
C GLY A 209 -6.62 8.68 -4.57
N ASN A 210 -6.92 9.78 -5.27
CA ASN A 210 -6.16 11.02 -5.26
C ASN A 210 -6.91 12.19 -4.60
N ASP A 211 -8.02 11.91 -3.88
CA ASP A 211 -8.74 12.90 -3.08
C ASP A 211 -8.68 12.52 -1.59
N PHE A 212 -8.04 13.37 -0.77
CA PHE A 212 -7.88 13.12 0.66
C PHE A 212 -9.20 13.08 1.45
N ASP A 213 -10.26 13.78 1.01
CA ASP A 213 -11.55 13.73 1.69
C ASP A 213 -12.26 12.39 1.44
N GLU A 214 -12.09 11.80 0.25
CA GLU A 214 -12.61 10.47 -0.06
C GLU A 214 -11.77 9.37 0.64
N ILE A 215 -10.45 9.53 0.67
CA ILE A 215 -9.54 8.61 1.39
C ILE A 215 -9.90 8.59 2.88
N ASP A 216 -10.04 9.75 3.52
CA ASP A 216 -10.39 9.88 4.95
C ASP A 216 -11.70 9.15 5.28
N LYS A 217 -12.74 9.42 4.50
CA LYS A 217 -14.06 8.76 4.67
C LYS A 217 -13.96 7.25 4.51
N ALA A 218 -13.20 6.76 3.53
CA ALA A 218 -13.07 5.34 3.27
C ALA A 218 -12.36 4.61 4.43
N PHE A 219 -11.29 5.19 4.98
CA PHE A 219 -10.62 4.58 6.13
C PHE A 219 -11.45 4.67 7.41
N ALA A 220 -12.21 5.75 7.62
CA ALA A 220 -13.16 5.84 8.73
C ALA A 220 -14.26 4.76 8.63
N GLU A 221 -14.81 4.54 7.43
CA GLU A 221 -15.78 3.48 7.15
C GLU A 221 -15.19 2.09 7.34
N ALA A 222 -13.95 1.86 6.87
CA ALA A 222 -13.24 0.60 7.07
C ALA A 222 -12.99 0.30 8.56
N LYS A 223 -12.68 1.31 9.38
CA LYS A 223 -12.57 1.16 10.86
C LYS A 223 -13.88 0.78 11.51
N ALA A 224 -14.99 1.34 11.03
CA ALA A 224 -16.33 1.06 11.55
C ALA A 224 -16.85 -0.32 11.15
N THR A 225 -16.36 -0.89 10.03
CA THR A 225 -16.77 -2.19 9.52
C THR A 225 -16.33 -3.31 10.45
N LYS A 226 -17.28 -4.19 10.82
CA LYS A 226 -17.03 -5.34 11.71
C LYS A 226 -17.50 -6.65 11.07
N GLY A 227 -16.81 -7.73 11.41
CA GLY A 227 -17.18 -9.08 11.00
C GLY A 227 -16.85 -9.42 9.55
N MET A 228 -16.21 -8.55 8.80
CA MET A 228 -15.73 -8.81 7.44
C MET A 228 -14.53 -7.90 7.10
N PRO A 229 -13.59 -8.34 6.24
CA PRO A 229 -12.52 -7.49 5.75
C PRO A 229 -13.05 -6.39 4.83
N THR A 230 -12.27 -5.32 4.65
CA THR A 230 -12.61 -4.22 3.74
C THR A 230 -11.70 -4.21 2.52
N ALA A 231 -12.26 -3.95 1.34
CA ALA A 231 -11.54 -3.67 0.10
C ALA A 231 -11.85 -2.23 -0.34
N ILE A 232 -10.83 -1.39 -0.42
CA ILE A 232 -10.92 -0.03 -0.95
C ILE A 232 -10.41 -0.06 -2.39
N ILE A 233 -11.30 0.14 -3.36
CA ILE A 233 -10.94 0.24 -4.78
C ILE A 233 -10.67 1.70 -5.08
N ALA A 234 -9.40 2.08 -5.09
CA ALA A 234 -8.95 3.44 -5.24
C ALA A 234 -8.63 3.75 -6.70
N LYS A 235 -9.53 4.44 -7.40
CA LYS A 235 -9.25 4.95 -8.74
C LYS A 235 -8.19 6.04 -8.63
N THR A 236 -7.05 5.84 -9.30
CA THR A 236 -5.90 6.74 -9.26
C THR A 236 -5.43 7.10 -10.66
N LEU A 237 -4.52 8.07 -10.74
CA LEU A 237 -3.84 8.44 -11.97
C LEU A 237 -2.37 8.00 -11.90
N LYS A 238 -1.96 7.11 -12.81
CA LYS A 238 -0.56 6.66 -12.89
C LYS A 238 0.35 7.85 -13.23
N GLY A 239 1.41 8.06 -12.44
CA GLY A 239 2.28 9.23 -12.64
C GLY A 239 1.73 10.55 -12.11
N LYS A 240 0.71 10.55 -11.25
CA LYS A 240 0.02 11.73 -10.71
C LYS A 240 0.99 12.84 -10.27
N ASP A 241 0.73 14.07 -10.77
CA ASP A 241 1.43 15.33 -10.47
C ASP A 241 2.92 15.39 -10.90
N VAL A 242 3.33 14.55 -11.85
CA VAL A 242 4.65 14.63 -12.50
C VAL A 242 4.45 14.61 -14.01
N SER A 243 4.93 15.66 -14.68
CA SER A 243 4.91 15.83 -16.14
C SER A 243 6.20 15.34 -16.78
#